data_dd959de82653c463556731e3d232bee9
#
_entry.id   dd959de82653c463556731e3d232bee9
#
_cell.length_a   1.000
_cell.length_b   1.000
_cell.length_c   1.000
_cell.angle_alpha   90.00
_cell.angle_beta   90.00
_cell.angle_gamma   90.00
#
_symmetry.space_group_name_H-M   'P 1'
#
loop_
_entity.id
_entity.type
_entity.pdbx_description
1 polymer ?
#
loop_
_entity_poly.entity_id
_entity_poly.type
_entity_poly.pdbx_seq_one_letter_code
_entity_poly.pdbx_strand_id
1 'polypeptide(L)'
;NEQGNLFVSTLGNINTYTAFVALTMAVACGCFVSERKVGHRIWYYLVSALAFFALITGQSDNAYLSLGMLFAVMPLFLFTTWRGIADYGILAATFMTVIKVVDTVNKVYADQVIGLGGVFGVLVRYRYLEGVVVLFWILAGVLCVWKRKMEQTNPESKPGRWIWRGWCAVLILGCLAVAFVLYDANLGGHAERYSALSQYLVFDDDWGTNRGYCWRIGWQSYRELPFLHQLFGFGPDTYGILTWDFRQDALDRYGVFF
;
A
#
# COMPACT_ATOMS: atom_id res chain seq x y z
N ASN A 1 11.42 23.17 -3.75
CA ASN A 1 11.20 21.73 -3.94
C ASN A 1 11.04 21.10 -2.55
N GLU A 2 9.81 20.92 -2.10
CA GLU A 2 9.51 20.27 -0.82
C GLU A 2 9.95 18.79 -0.75
N GLN A 3 10.30 18.19 -1.89
CA GLN A 3 10.85 16.84 -1.98
C GLN A 3 12.36 16.75 -1.78
N GLY A 4 13.06 17.87 -1.56
CA GLY A 4 14.52 17.93 -1.51
C GLY A 4 15.21 17.05 -0.45
N ASN A 5 14.46 16.58 0.54
CA ASN A 5 14.96 15.74 1.63
C ASN A 5 14.49 14.27 1.55
N LEU A 6 13.64 13.91 0.57
CA LEU A 6 13.17 12.53 0.42
C LEU A 6 14.08 11.75 -0.53
N PHE A 7 14.31 10.48 -0.19
CA PHE A 7 15.05 9.58 -1.06
C PHE A 7 14.22 9.19 -2.28
N VAL A 8 14.54 9.75 -3.43
CA VAL A 8 13.83 9.52 -4.69
C VAL A 8 14.56 8.53 -5.62
N SER A 9 15.72 8.02 -5.20
CA SER A 9 16.57 7.14 -6.00
C SER A 9 16.99 7.81 -7.33
N THR A 10 17.55 7.03 -8.24
CA THR A 10 17.82 7.45 -9.62
C THR A 10 16.55 7.65 -10.46
N LEU A 11 15.40 7.24 -9.94
CA LEU A 11 14.10 7.40 -10.59
C LEU A 11 13.52 8.83 -10.50
N GLY A 12 14.12 9.68 -9.65
CA GLY A 12 13.81 11.11 -9.57
C GLY A 12 12.45 11.48 -9.02
N ASN A 13 11.59 10.49 -8.71
CA ASN A 13 10.25 10.71 -8.16
C ASN A 13 9.92 9.63 -7.12
N ILE A 14 9.46 10.07 -5.93
CA ILE A 14 9.17 9.17 -4.81
C ILE A 14 8.03 8.18 -5.13
N ASN A 15 7.01 8.60 -5.85
CA ASN A 15 5.88 7.73 -6.21
C ASN A 15 6.30 6.66 -7.22
N THR A 16 7.16 7.00 -8.19
CA THR A 16 7.74 6.03 -9.14
C THR A 16 8.63 5.04 -8.42
N TYR A 17 9.47 5.52 -7.49
CA TYR A 17 10.32 4.67 -6.66
C TYR A 17 9.49 3.67 -5.83
N THR A 18 8.49 4.15 -5.09
CA THR A 18 7.66 3.28 -4.25
C THR A 18 6.80 2.32 -5.06
N ALA A 19 6.32 2.71 -6.24
CA ALA A 19 5.60 1.81 -7.15
C ALA A 19 6.50 0.69 -7.67
N PHE A 20 7.74 0.99 -8.06
CA PHE A 20 8.72 -0.01 -8.49
C PHE A 20 9.07 -0.98 -7.37
N VAL A 21 9.31 -0.46 -6.15
CA VAL A 21 9.60 -1.28 -4.97
C VAL A 21 8.39 -2.15 -4.60
N ALA A 22 7.17 -1.62 -4.68
CA ALA A 22 5.94 -2.37 -4.40
C ALA A 22 5.76 -3.56 -5.35
N LEU A 23 6.04 -3.37 -6.65
CA LEU A 23 6.02 -4.45 -7.64
C LEU A 23 7.07 -5.52 -7.32
N THR A 24 8.30 -5.10 -7.03
CA THR A 24 9.39 -6.01 -6.64
C THR A 24 9.03 -6.79 -5.38
N MET A 25 8.45 -6.15 -4.38
CA MET A 25 7.97 -6.76 -3.14
C MET A 25 6.90 -7.82 -3.42
N ALA A 26 5.89 -7.51 -4.23
CA ALA A 26 4.82 -8.43 -4.56
C ALA A 26 5.37 -9.70 -5.24
N VAL A 27 6.30 -9.53 -6.20
CA VAL A 27 6.97 -10.64 -6.88
C VAL A 27 7.82 -11.47 -5.89
N ALA A 28 8.63 -10.81 -5.06
CA ALA A 28 9.47 -11.50 -4.09
C ALA A 28 8.65 -12.30 -3.06
N CYS A 29 7.58 -11.73 -2.53
CA CYS A 29 6.65 -12.42 -1.63
C CYS A 29 5.98 -13.62 -2.33
N GLY A 30 5.54 -13.47 -3.57
CA GLY A 30 4.97 -14.54 -4.37
C GLY A 30 5.97 -15.69 -4.63
N CYS A 31 7.21 -15.33 -4.99
CA CYS A 31 8.30 -16.31 -5.15
C CYS A 31 8.64 -17.02 -3.83
N PHE A 32 8.72 -16.30 -2.71
CA PHE A 32 8.96 -16.89 -1.39
C PHE A 32 7.94 -17.96 -1.03
N VAL A 33 6.67 -17.71 -1.28
CA VAL A 33 5.59 -18.65 -0.97
C VAL A 33 5.58 -19.85 -1.93
N SER A 34 5.82 -19.61 -3.22
CA SER A 34 5.76 -20.64 -4.26
C SER A 34 6.97 -21.56 -4.26
N GLU A 35 8.15 -21.06 -3.92
CA GLU A 35 9.41 -21.78 -3.99
C GLU A 35 9.49 -22.90 -2.93
N ARG A 36 10.06 -24.03 -3.33
CA ARG A 36 10.26 -25.20 -2.45
C ARG A 36 11.72 -25.44 -2.08
N LYS A 37 12.67 -24.98 -2.92
CA LYS A 37 14.10 -25.12 -2.64
C LYS A 37 14.51 -24.11 -1.56
N VAL A 38 15.06 -24.61 -0.47
CA VAL A 38 15.37 -23.81 0.74
C VAL A 38 16.26 -22.61 0.42
N GLY A 39 17.33 -22.79 -0.36
CA GLY A 39 18.24 -21.71 -0.70
C GLY A 39 17.58 -20.56 -1.46
N HIS A 40 16.78 -20.88 -2.49
CA HIS A 40 16.04 -19.86 -3.25
C HIS A 40 14.98 -19.19 -2.38
N ARG A 41 14.32 -19.95 -1.52
CA ARG A 41 13.32 -19.41 -0.60
C ARG A 41 13.90 -18.43 0.40
N ILE A 42 15.09 -18.71 0.95
CA ILE A 42 15.83 -17.77 1.81
C ILE A 42 16.15 -16.49 1.03
N TRP A 43 16.61 -16.62 -0.21
CA TRP A 43 16.91 -15.47 -1.06
C TRP A 43 15.68 -14.58 -1.28
N TYR A 44 14.54 -15.16 -1.68
CA TYR A 44 13.30 -14.39 -1.86
C TYR A 44 12.77 -13.78 -0.58
N TYR A 45 12.97 -14.44 0.58
CA TYR A 45 12.64 -13.88 1.87
C TYR A 45 13.49 -12.62 2.19
N LEU A 46 14.79 -12.69 1.96
CA LEU A 46 15.69 -11.55 2.17
C LEU A 46 15.31 -10.37 1.23
N VAL A 47 15.01 -10.67 -0.03
CA VAL A 47 14.54 -9.65 -0.99
C VAL A 47 13.21 -9.04 -0.52
N SER A 48 12.28 -9.85 -0.01
CA SER A 48 11.00 -9.36 0.53
C SER A 48 11.22 -8.43 1.73
N ALA A 49 12.09 -8.82 2.68
CA ALA A 49 12.40 -8.00 3.85
C ALA A 49 13.07 -6.67 3.46
N LEU A 50 14.01 -6.70 2.49
CA LEU A 50 14.64 -5.51 1.95
C LEU A 50 13.64 -4.60 1.21
N ALA A 51 12.71 -5.20 0.45
CA ALA A 51 11.66 -4.45 -0.23
C ALA A 51 10.67 -3.81 0.76
N PHE A 52 10.32 -4.49 1.87
CA PHE A 52 9.55 -3.88 2.96
C PHE A 52 10.28 -2.67 3.56
N PHE A 53 11.57 -2.80 3.83
CA PHE A 53 12.39 -1.71 4.33
C PHE A 53 12.37 -0.52 3.36
N ALA A 54 12.66 -0.76 2.08
CA ALA A 54 12.72 0.26 1.05
C ALA A 54 11.35 0.96 0.86
N LEU A 55 10.25 0.21 0.95
CA LEU A 55 8.90 0.76 0.82
C LEU A 55 8.51 1.63 2.02
N ILE A 56 8.83 1.20 3.24
CA ILE A 56 8.56 1.96 4.48
C ILE A 56 9.35 3.27 4.48
N THR A 57 10.63 3.23 4.10
CA THR A 57 11.49 4.43 4.06
C THR A 57 11.12 5.39 2.92
N GLY A 58 10.41 4.93 1.90
CA GLY A 58 9.90 5.76 0.83
C GLY A 58 8.81 6.75 1.26
N GLN A 59 8.09 6.49 2.35
CA GLN A 59 7.08 7.38 2.97
C GLN A 59 6.07 7.99 1.99
N SER A 60 5.62 7.22 1.00
CA SER A 60 4.62 7.65 0.02
C SER A 60 3.27 6.97 0.28
N ASP A 61 2.17 7.66 -0.04
CA ASP A 61 0.82 7.11 0.06
C ASP A 61 0.64 5.83 -0.77
N ASN A 62 1.35 5.74 -1.90
CA ASN A 62 1.38 4.53 -2.73
C ASN A 62 1.93 3.31 -1.96
N ALA A 63 2.84 3.52 -1.00
CA ALA A 63 3.37 2.46 -0.17
C ALA A 63 2.29 1.85 0.73
N TYR A 64 1.46 2.69 1.36
CA TYR A 64 0.37 2.22 2.23
C TYR A 64 -0.66 1.42 1.45
N LEU A 65 -1.06 1.93 0.28
CA LEU A 65 -2.01 1.26 -0.59
C LEU A 65 -1.47 -0.09 -1.08
N SER A 66 -0.21 -0.12 -1.53
CA SER A 66 0.44 -1.34 -2.02
C SER A 66 0.57 -2.41 -0.95
N LEU A 67 0.95 -2.03 0.28
CA LEU A 67 1.01 -2.93 1.42
C LEU A 67 -0.37 -3.45 1.81
N GLY A 68 -1.37 -2.54 1.89
CA GLY A 68 -2.75 -2.91 2.16
C GLY A 68 -3.25 -3.94 1.15
N MET A 69 -3.06 -3.68 -0.14
CA MET A 69 -3.44 -4.61 -1.21
C MET A 69 -2.69 -5.94 -1.15
N LEU A 70 -1.39 -5.93 -0.91
CA LEU A 70 -0.60 -7.15 -0.79
C LEU A 70 -1.16 -8.05 0.33
N PHE A 71 -1.28 -7.50 1.54
CA PHE A 71 -1.75 -8.27 2.70
C PHE A 71 -3.24 -8.62 2.64
N ALA A 72 -4.05 -7.85 1.93
CA ALA A 72 -5.46 -8.14 1.70
C ALA A 72 -5.67 -9.27 0.68
N VAL A 73 -4.92 -9.24 -0.43
CA VAL A 73 -5.12 -10.16 -1.56
C VAL A 73 -4.40 -11.50 -1.37
N MET A 74 -3.19 -11.50 -0.80
CA MET A 74 -2.42 -12.74 -0.59
C MET A 74 -3.21 -13.87 0.09
N PRO A 75 -3.99 -13.66 1.15
CA PRO A 75 -4.73 -14.71 1.82
C PRO A 75 -5.78 -15.40 0.93
N LEU A 76 -6.30 -14.72 -0.10
CA LEU A 76 -7.24 -15.35 -1.04
C LEU A 76 -6.63 -16.56 -1.74
N PHE A 77 -5.31 -16.55 -1.94
CA PHE A 77 -4.56 -17.64 -2.54
C PHE A 77 -3.92 -18.54 -1.48
N LEU A 78 -3.42 -17.98 -0.39
CA LEU A 78 -2.62 -18.69 0.60
C LEU A 78 -3.44 -19.47 1.62
N PHE A 79 -4.62 -19.00 2.00
CA PHE A 79 -5.43 -19.66 3.05
C PHE A 79 -6.12 -20.94 2.59
N THR A 80 -5.79 -21.41 1.40
CA THR A 80 -6.17 -22.72 0.88
C THR A 80 -5.24 -23.85 1.33
N THR A 81 -4.07 -23.53 1.91
CA THR A 81 -3.07 -24.50 2.36
C THR A 81 -2.49 -24.09 3.72
N TRP A 82 -2.13 -25.08 4.56
CA TRP A 82 -1.47 -24.82 5.85
C TRP A 82 -0.13 -24.13 5.69
N ARG A 83 0.60 -24.47 4.62
CA ARG A 83 1.85 -23.81 4.27
C ARG A 83 1.63 -22.34 3.95
N GLY A 84 0.62 -22.03 3.14
CA GLY A 84 0.31 -20.65 2.77
C GLY A 84 -0.05 -19.79 3.99
N ILE A 85 -0.84 -20.33 4.93
CA ILE A 85 -1.17 -19.62 6.19
C ILE A 85 0.10 -19.35 7.01
N ALA A 86 0.99 -20.34 7.15
CA ALA A 86 2.24 -20.16 7.89
C ALA A 86 3.17 -19.14 7.21
N ASP A 87 3.30 -19.19 5.89
CA ASP A 87 4.14 -18.28 5.11
C ASP A 87 3.61 -16.84 5.17
N TYR A 88 2.28 -16.64 5.13
CA TYR A 88 1.65 -15.35 5.37
C TYR A 88 1.98 -14.81 6.77
N GLY A 89 1.88 -15.66 7.81
CA GLY A 89 2.26 -15.27 9.17
C GLY A 89 3.72 -14.82 9.28
N ILE A 90 4.65 -15.52 8.60
CA ILE A 90 6.06 -15.14 8.56
C ILE A 90 6.24 -13.77 7.89
N LEU A 91 5.62 -13.53 6.74
CA LEU A 91 5.70 -12.24 6.04
C LEU A 91 5.13 -11.10 6.88
N ALA A 92 3.98 -11.30 7.53
CA ALA A 92 3.37 -10.31 8.40
C ALA A 92 4.25 -9.99 9.63
N ALA A 93 4.84 -11.02 10.27
CA ALA A 93 5.78 -10.84 11.38
C ALA A 93 7.05 -10.09 10.92
N THR A 94 7.58 -10.41 9.74
CA THR A 94 8.73 -9.74 9.14
C THR A 94 8.43 -8.27 8.88
N PHE A 95 7.28 -7.95 8.30
CA PHE A 95 6.86 -6.58 8.06
C PHE A 95 6.80 -5.75 9.35
N MET A 96 6.17 -6.29 10.40
CA MET A 96 6.13 -5.61 11.72
C MET A 96 7.52 -5.44 12.32
N THR A 97 8.41 -6.42 12.13
CA THR A 97 9.81 -6.34 12.57
C THR A 97 10.57 -5.23 11.83
N VAL A 98 10.39 -5.13 10.52
CA VAL A 98 11.05 -4.08 9.71
C VAL A 98 10.59 -2.69 10.17
N ILE A 99 9.29 -2.49 10.43
CA ILE A 99 8.80 -1.21 10.99
C ILE A 99 9.52 -0.88 12.30
N LYS A 100 9.64 -1.86 13.20
CA LYS A 100 10.32 -1.66 14.50
C LYS A 100 11.82 -1.38 14.34
N VAL A 101 12.49 -2.06 13.41
CA VAL A 101 13.90 -1.82 13.10
C VAL A 101 14.11 -0.40 12.59
N VAL A 102 13.29 0.04 11.63
CA VAL A 102 13.35 1.41 11.09
C VAL A 102 13.09 2.45 12.19
N ASP A 103 12.09 2.23 13.06
CA ASP A 103 11.84 3.10 14.23
C ASP A 103 13.06 3.19 15.15
N THR A 104 13.70 2.04 15.43
CA THR A 104 14.87 2.00 16.29
C THR A 104 16.04 2.75 15.68
N VAL A 105 16.30 2.56 14.38
CA VAL A 105 17.33 3.30 13.64
C VAL A 105 17.06 4.80 13.67
N ASN A 106 15.81 5.21 13.42
CA ASN A 106 15.41 6.62 13.45
C ASN A 106 15.62 7.26 14.84
N LYS A 107 15.41 6.51 15.92
CA LYS A 107 15.64 7.00 17.29
C LYS A 107 17.12 7.12 17.62
N VAL A 108 17.93 6.17 17.16
CA VAL A 108 19.39 6.19 17.40
C VAL A 108 20.09 7.29 16.61
N TYR A 109 19.63 7.55 15.39
CA TYR A 109 20.23 8.52 14.46
C TYR A 109 19.31 9.73 14.20
N ALA A 110 18.57 10.18 15.22
CA ALA A 110 17.54 11.21 15.08
C ALA A 110 18.04 12.51 14.42
N ASP A 111 19.30 12.86 14.60
CA ASP A 111 19.91 14.06 14.02
C ASP A 111 20.36 13.87 12.55
N GLN A 112 20.36 12.64 12.04
CA GLN A 112 20.90 12.30 10.72
C GLN A 112 19.84 11.77 9.75
N VAL A 113 18.67 11.38 10.24
CA VAL A 113 17.60 10.78 9.43
C VAL A 113 16.29 11.51 9.61
N ILE A 114 15.50 11.52 8.55
CA ILE A 114 14.12 12.00 8.60
C ILE A 114 13.28 10.88 9.23
N GLY A 115 12.61 11.17 10.36
CA GLY A 115 11.76 10.20 11.04
C GLY A 115 10.59 9.72 10.16
N LEU A 116 9.94 8.63 10.56
CA LEU A 116 8.77 8.10 9.86
C LEU A 116 7.56 9.02 10.07
N GLY A 117 6.94 9.43 8.96
CA GLY A 117 5.71 10.19 8.91
C GLY A 117 4.47 9.33 8.58
N GLY A 118 3.33 10.00 8.37
CA GLY A 118 2.10 9.37 7.92
C GLY A 118 1.65 8.18 8.79
N VAL A 119 1.09 7.16 8.16
CA VAL A 119 0.56 5.96 8.82
C VAL A 119 1.66 5.20 9.58
N PHE A 120 2.88 5.11 9.03
CA PHE A 120 3.99 4.46 9.74
C PHE A 120 4.40 5.24 10.99
N GLY A 121 4.35 6.59 10.95
CA GLY A 121 4.58 7.43 12.12
C GLY A 121 3.57 7.19 13.24
N VAL A 122 2.31 6.89 12.91
CA VAL A 122 1.29 6.50 13.90
C VAL A 122 1.61 5.12 14.48
N LEU A 123 1.97 4.15 13.63
CA LEU A 123 2.31 2.78 14.08
C LEU A 123 3.51 2.77 15.03
N VAL A 124 4.57 3.52 14.72
CA VAL A 124 5.78 3.54 15.58
C VAL A 124 5.59 4.27 16.90
N ARG A 125 4.61 5.18 17.00
CA ARG A 125 4.24 5.83 18.27
C ARG A 125 3.45 4.91 19.20
N TYR A 126 2.95 3.79 18.69
CA TYR A 126 2.17 2.87 19.51
C TYR A 126 3.04 2.24 20.59
N ARG A 127 2.69 2.50 21.85
CA ARG A 127 3.47 2.12 23.05
C ARG A 127 3.82 0.63 23.12
N TYR A 128 2.94 -0.23 22.59
CA TYR A 128 3.09 -1.68 22.68
C TYR A 128 3.55 -2.33 21.37
N LEU A 129 4.19 -1.56 20.47
CA LEU A 129 4.66 -2.07 19.17
C LEU A 129 5.58 -3.29 19.33
N GLU A 130 6.47 -3.30 20.34
CA GLU A 130 7.35 -4.44 20.61
C GLU A 130 6.54 -5.70 20.96
N GLY A 131 5.54 -5.55 21.81
CA GLY A 131 4.64 -6.65 22.17
C GLY A 131 3.88 -7.16 20.94
N VAL A 132 3.45 -6.28 20.03
CA VAL A 132 2.80 -6.66 18.77
C VAL A 132 3.76 -7.44 17.88
N VAL A 133 5.02 -7.01 17.73
CA VAL A 133 6.04 -7.76 16.97
C VAL A 133 6.24 -9.16 17.55
N VAL A 134 6.41 -9.26 18.87
CA VAL A 134 6.57 -10.56 19.55
C VAL A 134 5.34 -11.44 19.33
N LEU A 135 4.14 -10.88 19.45
CA LEU A 135 2.89 -11.60 19.22
C LEU A 135 2.82 -12.16 17.79
N PHE A 136 3.19 -11.37 16.77
CA PHE A 136 3.21 -11.84 15.39
C PHE A 136 4.20 -12.99 15.18
N TRP A 137 5.38 -12.95 15.82
CA TRP A 137 6.33 -14.06 15.75
C TRP A 137 5.85 -15.31 16.51
N ILE A 138 5.20 -15.15 17.65
CA ILE A 138 4.57 -16.28 18.35
C ILE A 138 3.50 -16.92 17.47
N LEU A 139 2.62 -16.12 16.87
CA LEU A 139 1.59 -16.62 15.96
C LEU A 139 2.20 -17.31 14.74
N ALA A 140 3.21 -16.73 14.11
CA ALA A 140 3.92 -17.36 13.00
C ALA A 140 4.57 -18.71 13.41
N GLY A 141 5.18 -18.76 14.59
CA GLY A 141 5.74 -19.99 15.16
C GLY A 141 4.68 -21.06 15.41
N VAL A 142 3.56 -20.69 16.02
CA VAL A 142 2.42 -21.60 16.23
C VAL A 142 1.88 -22.13 14.90
N LEU A 143 1.73 -21.27 13.88
CA LEU A 143 1.28 -21.67 12.56
C LEU A 143 2.27 -22.64 11.88
N CYS A 144 3.58 -22.41 12.05
CA CYS A 144 4.61 -23.31 11.53
C CYS A 144 4.58 -24.68 12.21
N VAL A 145 4.41 -24.72 13.53
CA VAL A 145 4.28 -25.98 14.28
C VAL A 145 3.00 -26.70 13.88
N TRP A 146 1.89 -25.97 13.80
CA TRP A 146 0.61 -26.54 13.38
C TRP A 146 0.67 -27.11 11.96
N LYS A 147 1.27 -26.38 11.03
CA LYS A 147 1.53 -26.86 9.67
C LYS A 147 2.29 -28.18 9.69
N ARG A 148 3.42 -28.27 10.43
CA ARG A 148 4.23 -29.51 10.53
C ARG A 148 3.40 -30.67 11.08
N LYS A 149 2.62 -30.43 12.12
CA LYS A 149 1.74 -31.43 12.72
C LYS A 149 0.70 -31.95 11.70
N MET A 150 0.06 -31.05 10.97
CA MET A 150 -0.93 -31.41 9.95
C MET A 150 -0.31 -32.21 8.81
N GLU A 151 0.84 -31.78 8.29
CA GLU A 151 1.57 -32.50 7.22
C GLU A 151 2.03 -33.90 7.66
N GLN A 152 2.37 -34.10 8.94
CA GLN A 152 2.77 -35.42 9.47
C GLN A 152 1.56 -36.33 9.71
N THR A 153 0.44 -35.80 10.19
CA THR A 153 -0.75 -36.60 10.53
C THR A 153 -1.56 -36.95 9.28
N ASN A 154 -1.71 -36.01 8.37
CA ASN A 154 -2.43 -36.18 7.11
C ASN A 154 -1.86 -35.22 6.04
N PRO A 155 -0.97 -35.72 5.16
CA PRO A 155 -0.32 -34.91 4.12
C PRO A 155 -1.29 -34.21 3.15
N GLU A 156 -2.48 -34.76 2.96
CA GLU A 156 -3.52 -34.18 2.10
C GLU A 156 -4.44 -33.18 2.84
N SER A 157 -4.22 -33.00 4.16
CA SER A 157 -5.03 -32.11 4.97
C SER A 157 -4.95 -30.66 4.47
N LYS A 158 -6.11 -30.07 4.28
CA LYS A 158 -6.27 -28.67 3.93
C LYS A 158 -6.96 -27.90 5.06
N PRO A 159 -6.70 -26.61 5.21
CA PRO A 159 -7.45 -25.76 6.11
C PRO A 159 -8.94 -25.82 5.78
N GLY A 160 -9.77 -25.73 6.79
CA GLY A 160 -11.22 -25.66 6.58
C GLY A 160 -11.60 -24.47 5.71
N ARG A 161 -12.53 -24.68 4.78
CA ARG A 161 -13.02 -23.60 3.88
C ARG A 161 -13.55 -22.39 4.63
N TRP A 162 -13.88 -22.54 5.91
CA TRP A 162 -14.35 -21.46 6.76
C TRP A 162 -13.29 -20.38 6.99
N ILE A 163 -11.98 -20.74 7.02
CA ILE A 163 -10.87 -19.77 7.17
C ILE A 163 -10.84 -18.85 5.94
N TRP A 164 -10.87 -19.43 4.75
CA TRP A 164 -10.89 -18.68 3.51
C TRP A 164 -12.17 -17.83 3.38
N ARG A 165 -13.34 -18.42 3.68
CA ARG A 165 -14.63 -17.69 3.67
C ARG A 165 -14.65 -16.56 4.69
N GLY A 166 -14.09 -16.78 5.88
CA GLY A 166 -13.95 -15.75 6.91
C GLY A 166 -13.12 -14.57 6.41
N TRP A 167 -12.00 -14.85 5.73
CA TRP A 167 -11.20 -13.79 5.12
C TRP A 167 -11.95 -13.03 4.02
N CYS A 168 -12.64 -13.73 3.14
CA CYS A 168 -13.50 -13.08 2.13
C CYS A 168 -14.56 -12.18 2.79
N ALA A 169 -15.18 -12.62 3.88
CA ALA A 169 -16.13 -11.82 4.61
C ALA A 169 -15.49 -10.55 5.21
N VAL A 170 -14.28 -10.66 5.76
CA VAL A 170 -13.50 -9.50 6.27
C VAL A 170 -13.23 -8.50 5.13
N LEU A 171 -12.81 -8.99 3.95
CA LEU A 171 -12.57 -8.11 2.81
C LEU A 171 -13.84 -7.43 2.32
N ILE A 172 -14.94 -8.17 2.21
CA ILE A 172 -16.25 -7.61 1.79
C ILE A 172 -16.70 -6.55 2.80
N LEU A 173 -16.65 -6.84 4.09
CA LEU A 173 -17.00 -5.87 5.14
C LEU A 173 -16.08 -4.65 5.12
N GLY A 174 -14.78 -4.85 4.90
CA GLY A 174 -13.82 -3.76 4.72
C GLY A 174 -14.16 -2.87 3.51
N CYS A 175 -14.44 -3.47 2.37
CA CYS A 175 -14.86 -2.74 1.17
C CYS A 175 -16.18 -1.97 1.40
N LEU A 176 -17.15 -2.59 2.06
CA LEU A 176 -18.42 -1.94 2.40
C LEU A 176 -18.21 -0.78 3.38
N ALA A 177 -17.35 -0.94 4.38
CA ALA A 177 -16.99 0.13 5.30
C ALA A 177 -16.33 1.30 4.58
N VAL A 178 -15.36 1.05 3.69
CA VAL A 178 -14.72 2.09 2.88
C VAL A 178 -15.76 2.78 1.98
N ALA A 179 -16.61 2.00 1.29
CA ALA A 179 -17.67 2.56 0.45
C ALA A 179 -18.65 3.43 1.25
N PHE A 180 -19.02 3.00 2.46
CA PHE A 180 -19.86 3.80 3.36
C PHE A 180 -19.19 5.10 3.79
N VAL A 181 -17.91 5.03 4.18
CA VAL A 181 -17.13 6.23 4.58
C VAL A 181 -17.01 7.22 3.42
N LEU A 182 -16.71 6.73 2.21
CA LEU A 182 -16.63 7.57 1.01
C LEU A 182 -18.00 8.19 0.66
N TYR A 183 -19.08 7.44 0.80
CA TYR A 183 -20.43 7.95 0.61
C TYR A 183 -20.78 9.04 1.64
N ASP A 184 -20.53 8.77 2.93
CA ASP A 184 -20.84 9.71 4.02
C ASP A 184 -20.02 11.01 3.90
N ALA A 185 -18.74 10.90 3.53
CA ALA A 185 -17.86 12.05 3.35
C ALA A 185 -18.21 12.92 2.14
N ASN A 186 -18.60 12.32 1.00
CA ASN A 186 -18.79 13.05 -0.27
C ASN A 186 -20.25 13.39 -0.58
N LEU A 187 -21.18 12.51 -0.24
CA LEU A 187 -22.62 12.66 -0.54
C LEU A 187 -23.46 12.89 0.71
N GLY A 188 -23.04 12.34 1.85
CA GLY A 188 -23.70 12.53 3.15
C GLY A 188 -23.47 13.90 3.78
N GLY A 189 -22.52 14.68 3.27
CA GLY A 189 -22.20 16.01 3.81
C GLY A 189 -21.49 16.01 5.16
N HIS A 190 -20.92 14.90 5.57
CA HIS A 190 -20.30 14.74 6.90
C HIS A 190 -18.76 14.69 6.85
N ALA A 191 -18.14 15.39 5.89
CA ALA A 191 -16.68 15.44 5.74
C ALA A 191 -15.93 15.78 7.03
N GLU A 192 -16.51 16.70 7.84
CA GLU A 192 -15.89 17.19 9.09
C GLU A 192 -15.71 16.08 10.15
N ARG A 193 -16.52 14.99 10.10
CA ARG A 193 -16.38 13.85 11.02
C ARG A 193 -15.03 13.16 10.91
N TYR A 194 -14.41 13.22 9.73
CA TYR A 194 -13.18 12.49 9.42
C TYR A 194 -11.91 13.31 9.68
N SER A 195 -12.05 14.60 10.10
CA SER A 195 -10.93 15.45 10.52
C SER A 195 -9.70 15.33 9.60
N ALA A 196 -8.55 14.91 10.13
CA ALA A 196 -7.30 14.78 9.38
C ALA A 196 -7.35 13.76 8.21
N LEU A 197 -8.34 12.85 8.18
CA LEU A 197 -8.53 11.93 7.06
C LEU A 197 -9.35 12.52 5.92
N SER A 198 -10.01 13.67 6.12
CA SER A 198 -10.86 14.28 5.10
C SER A 198 -10.09 14.56 3.80
N GLN A 199 -8.83 14.97 3.90
CA GLN A 199 -7.93 15.20 2.76
C GLN A 199 -7.75 13.96 1.84
N TYR A 200 -8.00 12.74 2.34
CA TYR A 200 -7.92 11.50 1.57
C TYR A 200 -9.30 11.01 1.12
N LEU A 201 -10.36 11.40 1.81
CA LEU A 201 -11.70 10.85 1.66
C LEU A 201 -12.62 11.75 0.85
N VAL A 202 -12.40 13.07 0.85
CA VAL A 202 -13.22 14.05 0.11
C VAL A 202 -12.62 14.26 -1.26
N PHE A 203 -13.41 14.01 -2.31
CA PHE A 203 -13.01 14.19 -3.70
C PHE A 203 -13.40 15.58 -4.21
N ASP A 204 -12.60 16.57 -3.84
CA ASP A 204 -12.70 17.95 -4.31
C ASP A 204 -11.52 18.32 -5.23
N ASP A 205 -11.44 19.58 -5.63
CA ASP A 205 -10.36 20.07 -6.50
C ASP A 205 -8.96 19.94 -5.86
N ASP A 206 -8.87 20.04 -4.53
CA ASP A 206 -7.60 19.98 -3.78
C ASP A 206 -7.16 18.53 -3.48
N TRP A 207 -8.02 17.55 -3.74
CA TRP A 207 -7.75 16.16 -3.47
C TRP A 207 -6.45 15.66 -4.12
N GLY A 208 -5.64 14.94 -3.34
CA GLY A 208 -4.40 14.32 -3.82
C GLY A 208 -3.37 15.32 -4.34
N THR A 209 -3.25 16.48 -3.72
CA THR A 209 -2.36 17.58 -4.14
C THR A 209 -2.77 18.11 -5.52
N ASN A 210 -4.01 18.63 -5.59
CA ASN A 210 -4.65 19.22 -6.78
C ASN A 210 -4.97 18.25 -7.93
N ARG A 211 -4.85 16.94 -7.70
CA ARG A 211 -5.22 15.94 -8.73
C ARG A 211 -6.72 15.94 -9.01
N GLY A 212 -7.56 16.26 -8.00
CA GLY A 212 -9.00 16.42 -8.20
C GLY A 212 -9.31 17.47 -9.25
N TYR A 213 -8.66 18.63 -9.19
CA TYR A 213 -8.76 19.68 -10.21
C TYR A 213 -8.32 19.14 -11.59
N CYS A 214 -7.12 18.53 -11.67
CA CYS A 214 -6.62 17.98 -12.92
C CYS A 214 -7.59 16.94 -13.52
N TRP A 215 -8.16 16.06 -12.72
CA TRP A 215 -9.12 15.07 -13.20
C TRP A 215 -10.41 15.70 -13.69
N ARG A 216 -10.90 16.72 -12.99
CA ARG A 216 -12.12 17.42 -13.38
C ARG A 216 -11.95 18.13 -14.72
N ILE A 217 -10.91 18.96 -14.89
CA ILE A 217 -10.66 19.66 -16.16
C ILE A 217 -10.33 18.68 -17.29
N GLY A 218 -9.55 17.64 -17.00
CA GLY A 218 -9.23 16.60 -17.97
C GLY A 218 -10.48 15.86 -18.45
N TRP A 219 -11.39 15.52 -17.54
CA TRP A 219 -12.67 14.89 -17.89
C TRP A 219 -13.57 15.83 -18.69
N GLN A 220 -13.61 17.11 -18.33
CA GLN A 220 -14.38 18.11 -19.09
C GLN A 220 -13.86 18.24 -20.52
N SER A 221 -12.54 18.44 -20.67
CA SER A 221 -11.89 18.48 -21.99
C SER A 221 -12.12 17.21 -22.81
N TYR A 222 -11.97 16.02 -22.16
CA TYR A 222 -12.19 14.73 -22.83
C TYR A 222 -13.61 14.59 -23.40
N ARG A 223 -14.64 15.05 -22.70
CA ARG A 223 -16.03 14.96 -23.16
C ARG A 223 -16.32 15.81 -24.40
N GLU A 224 -15.54 16.85 -24.63
CA GLU A 224 -15.65 17.76 -25.78
C GLU A 224 -14.90 17.25 -27.02
N LEU A 225 -14.10 16.18 -26.87
CA LEU A 225 -13.34 15.61 -27.97
C LEU A 225 -14.24 14.88 -28.98
N PRO A 226 -13.87 14.88 -30.29
CA PRO A 226 -14.44 14.00 -31.28
C PRO A 226 -14.29 12.53 -30.87
N PHE A 227 -15.25 11.69 -31.25
CA PHE A 227 -15.31 10.28 -30.83
C PHE A 227 -13.99 9.50 -31.08
N LEU A 228 -13.34 9.72 -32.21
CA LEU A 228 -12.06 9.05 -32.49
C LEU A 228 -10.96 9.46 -31.52
N HIS A 229 -10.91 10.72 -31.12
CA HIS A 229 -9.95 11.19 -30.13
C HIS A 229 -10.28 10.76 -28.70
N GLN A 230 -11.55 10.52 -28.39
CA GLN A 230 -11.93 9.88 -27.14
C GLN A 230 -11.41 8.43 -27.04
N LEU A 231 -11.34 7.70 -28.16
CA LEU A 231 -10.83 6.32 -28.20
C LEU A 231 -9.32 6.22 -28.23
N PHE A 232 -8.66 7.05 -29.06
CA PHE A 232 -7.23 6.91 -29.35
C PHE A 232 -6.37 8.01 -28.74
N GLY A 233 -7.00 9.07 -28.17
CA GLY A 233 -6.28 10.23 -27.64
C GLY A 233 -5.57 11.06 -28.71
N PHE A 234 -4.59 11.86 -28.29
CA PHE A 234 -3.73 12.68 -29.14
C PHE A 234 -2.25 12.29 -29.04
N GLY A 235 -1.94 11.27 -28.25
CA GLY A 235 -0.56 10.85 -27.99
C GLY A 235 -0.05 11.29 -26.60
N PRO A 236 1.23 10.98 -26.29
CA PRO A 236 1.83 11.33 -25.00
C PRO A 236 1.97 12.85 -24.84
N ASP A 237 2.02 13.30 -23.58
CA ASP A 237 2.25 14.70 -23.16
C ASP A 237 1.28 15.75 -23.72
N THR A 238 0.08 15.32 -24.13
CA THR A 238 -0.93 16.24 -24.72
C THR A 238 -1.90 16.81 -23.69
N TYR A 239 -1.83 16.40 -22.44
CA TYR A 239 -2.74 16.85 -21.39
C TYR A 239 -2.76 18.39 -21.24
N GLY A 240 -1.60 19.02 -21.12
CA GLY A 240 -1.49 20.47 -20.99
C GLY A 240 -2.02 21.23 -22.23
N ILE A 241 -1.96 20.63 -23.43
CA ILE A 241 -2.53 21.20 -24.65
C ILE A 241 -4.05 21.13 -24.62
N LEU A 242 -4.60 19.98 -24.24
CA LEU A 242 -6.04 19.74 -24.15
C LEU A 242 -6.74 20.55 -23.07
N THR A 243 -6.01 20.87 -21.99
CA THR A 243 -6.54 21.65 -20.85
C THR A 243 -6.09 23.11 -20.90
N TRP A 244 -5.59 23.58 -22.02
CA TRP A 244 -5.04 24.93 -22.17
C TRP A 244 -6.02 26.03 -21.79
N ASP A 245 -7.31 25.87 -22.05
CA ASP A 245 -8.37 26.84 -21.72
C ASP A 245 -8.53 27.04 -20.20
N PHE A 246 -8.09 26.06 -19.39
CA PHE A 246 -8.10 26.15 -17.92
C PHE A 246 -6.80 26.71 -17.33
N ARG A 247 -5.84 27.10 -18.17
CA ARG A 247 -4.52 27.56 -17.72
C ARG A 247 -4.62 28.74 -16.76
N GLN A 248 -5.44 29.75 -17.09
CA GLN A 248 -5.57 30.94 -16.25
C GLN A 248 -6.19 30.62 -14.90
N ASP A 249 -7.25 29.80 -14.87
CA ASP A 249 -7.89 29.33 -13.64
C ASP A 249 -6.91 28.54 -12.74
N ALA A 250 -6.07 27.69 -13.34
CA ALA A 250 -5.04 26.96 -12.62
C ALA A 250 -3.96 27.87 -12.01
N LEU A 251 -3.51 28.85 -12.77
CA LEU A 251 -2.52 29.83 -12.29
C LEU A 251 -3.08 30.69 -11.17
N ASP A 252 -4.33 31.14 -11.28
CA ASP A 252 -4.99 31.98 -10.28
C ASP A 252 -5.25 31.22 -8.97
N ARG A 253 -5.58 29.92 -9.05
CA ARG A 253 -5.86 29.07 -7.87
C ARG A 253 -4.63 28.48 -7.21
N TYR A 254 -3.70 27.97 -8.01
CA TYR A 254 -2.61 27.14 -7.52
C TYR A 254 -1.22 27.72 -7.82
N GLY A 255 -1.12 28.80 -8.56
CA GLY A 255 0.14 29.41 -8.97
C GLY A 255 0.95 28.57 -9.97
N VAL A 256 0.39 27.47 -10.46
CA VAL A 256 1.03 26.53 -11.43
C VAL A 256 0.03 26.10 -12.48
N PHE A 257 0.56 25.72 -13.65
CA PHE A 257 -0.21 25.04 -14.66
C PHE A 257 0.29 23.59 -14.77
N PHE A 258 -0.64 22.63 -14.80
CA PHE A 258 -0.39 21.18 -14.71
C PHE A 258 -0.19 20.55 -16.09
#